data_80aa3492a5e0ce90bb88876fd21b622a
#
_entry.id   80aa3492a5e0ce90bb88876fd21b622a
#
_cell.length_a   1.000
_cell.length_b   1.000
_cell.length_c   1.000
_cell.angle_alpha   90.00
_cell.angle_beta   90.00
_cell.angle_gamma   90.00
#
_symmetry.space_group_name_H-M   'P 1'
#
loop_
_entity.id
_entity.type
_entity.pdbx_description
1 polymer ?
#
loop_
_entity_poly.entity_id
_entity_poly.type
_entity_poly.pdbx_seq_one_letter_code
_entity_poly.pdbx_strand_id
1 'polypeptide(L)'
;MPDFALLDRVKLRIPTDLPDSELLAMIDAIAAELDARFGVSGAVEAVLGDINDPASRLNTTLRLVRPADTTQPITITEIDPGNTGNPEHETVLSALDFRVLHGGRTLQRLTGGPNARTHWAPLVKVLYTPVGLVAARAEVTIKLIGLDLSYRGALRSERAGDYQITLSGDMAADREAILRTLDDRRGMVMA
;
A
#
# COMPACT_ATOMS: atom_id res chain seq x y z
N MET A 1 -11.53 9.75 -4.45
CA MET A 1 -11.63 11.22 -4.51
C MET A 1 -10.52 11.72 -5.42
N PRO A 2 -10.79 12.65 -6.36
CA PRO A 2 -9.77 13.19 -7.25
C PRO A 2 -8.62 13.82 -6.43
N ASP A 3 -7.38 13.53 -6.80
CA ASP A 3 -6.18 14.08 -6.13
C ASP A 3 -5.79 15.41 -6.80
N PHE A 4 -6.43 16.50 -6.39
CA PHE A 4 -6.16 17.83 -6.90
C PHE A 4 -4.74 18.33 -6.56
N ALA A 5 -4.17 17.89 -5.43
CA ALA A 5 -2.81 18.25 -5.06
C ALA A 5 -1.78 17.62 -6.02
N LEU A 6 -2.05 16.40 -6.48
CA LEU A 6 -1.22 15.75 -7.48
C LEU A 6 -1.42 16.37 -8.87
N LEU A 7 -2.64 16.77 -9.21
CA LEU A 7 -2.93 17.50 -10.46
C LEU A 7 -2.13 18.80 -10.57
N ASP A 8 -2.10 19.61 -9.51
CA ASP A 8 -1.32 20.85 -9.49
C ASP A 8 0.18 20.59 -9.68
N ARG A 9 0.70 19.51 -9.06
CA ARG A 9 2.10 19.10 -9.25
C ARG A 9 2.39 18.62 -10.67
N VAL A 10 1.45 17.91 -11.30
CA VAL A 10 1.56 17.49 -12.71
C VAL A 10 1.67 18.71 -13.60
N LYS A 11 0.74 19.67 -13.49
CA LYS A 11 0.73 20.90 -14.28
C LYS A 11 1.98 21.74 -14.10
N LEU A 12 2.51 21.79 -12.90
CA LEU A 12 3.75 22.56 -12.63
C LEU A 12 4.99 21.94 -13.33
N ARG A 13 5.01 20.62 -13.51
CA ARG A 13 6.17 19.90 -14.02
C ARG A 13 6.06 19.53 -15.51
N ILE A 14 4.85 19.37 -16.00
CA ILE A 14 4.59 18.92 -17.36
C ILE A 14 3.73 19.97 -18.07
N PRO A 15 4.33 20.79 -18.95
CA PRO A 15 3.55 21.71 -19.76
C PRO A 15 2.63 20.93 -20.70
N THR A 16 1.33 21.18 -20.60
CA THR A 16 0.31 20.48 -21.40
C THR A 16 -0.93 21.34 -21.56
N ASP A 17 -1.57 21.25 -22.71
CA ASP A 17 -2.84 21.90 -23.02
C ASP A 17 -4.06 21.00 -22.73
N LEU A 18 -3.82 19.83 -22.10
CA LEU A 18 -4.92 18.93 -21.74
C LEU A 18 -5.79 19.55 -20.65
N PRO A 19 -7.12 19.37 -20.74
CA PRO A 19 -8.03 19.82 -19.70
C PRO A 19 -7.83 19.02 -18.41
N ASP A 20 -8.16 19.64 -17.27
CA ASP A 20 -8.02 19.05 -15.94
C ASP A 20 -8.73 17.70 -15.80
N SER A 21 -9.88 17.55 -16.43
CA SER A 21 -10.65 16.30 -16.44
C SER A 21 -9.86 15.13 -17.06
N GLU A 22 -9.12 15.39 -18.12
CA GLU A 22 -8.27 14.37 -18.78
C GLU A 22 -7.06 14.02 -17.92
N LEU A 23 -6.40 15.03 -17.34
CA LEU A 23 -5.27 14.80 -16.44
C LEU A 23 -5.70 14.03 -15.19
N LEU A 24 -6.86 14.33 -14.61
CA LEU A 24 -7.41 13.55 -13.48
C LEU A 24 -7.72 12.12 -13.90
N ALA A 25 -8.29 11.90 -15.08
CA ALA A 25 -8.54 10.54 -15.58
C ALA A 25 -7.25 9.75 -15.77
N MET A 26 -6.16 10.40 -16.25
CA MET A 26 -4.83 9.78 -16.34
C MET A 26 -4.26 9.45 -14.95
N ILE A 27 -4.39 10.36 -13.99
CA ILE A 27 -3.96 10.14 -12.59
C ILE A 27 -4.70 8.94 -12.01
N ASP A 28 -6.02 8.87 -12.15
CA ASP A 28 -6.84 7.79 -11.62
C ASP A 28 -6.52 6.45 -12.29
N ALA A 29 -6.29 6.42 -13.60
CA ALA A 29 -5.90 5.21 -14.33
C ALA A 29 -4.54 4.68 -13.88
N ILE A 30 -3.55 5.56 -13.72
CA ILE A 30 -2.22 5.18 -13.23
C ILE A 30 -2.29 4.75 -11.76
N ALA A 31 -3.08 5.42 -10.92
CA ALA A 31 -3.28 5.02 -9.53
C ALA A 31 -3.87 3.60 -9.44
N ALA A 32 -4.87 3.28 -10.27
CA ALA A 32 -5.44 1.93 -10.34
C ALA A 32 -4.41 0.88 -10.80
N GLU A 33 -3.55 1.19 -11.77
CA GLU A 33 -2.45 0.31 -12.20
C GLU A 33 -1.44 0.09 -11.08
N LEU A 34 -1.04 1.15 -10.36
CA LEU A 34 -0.13 1.06 -9.22
C LEU A 34 -0.74 0.24 -8.08
N ASP A 35 -2.03 0.39 -7.82
CA ASP A 35 -2.73 -0.38 -6.80
C ASP A 35 -2.85 -1.85 -7.18
N ALA A 36 -3.13 -2.18 -8.43
CA ALA A 36 -3.16 -3.55 -8.92
C ALA A 36 -1.78 -4.23 -8.82
N ARG A 37 -0.70 -3.52 -9.13
CA ARG A 37 0.66 -4.07 -9.13
C ARG A 37 1.32 -4.08 -7.75
N PHE A 38 1.16 -3.01 -6.98
CA PHE A 38 1.87 -2.78 -5.72
C PHE A 38 0.96 -2.87 -4.49
N GLY A 39 -0.32 -3.12 -4.68
CA GLY A 39 -1.35 -3.13 -3.63
C GLY A 39 -1.81 -1.73 -3.24
N VAL A 40 -2.97 -1.62 -2.64
CA VAL A 40 -3.61 -0.35 -2.23
C VAL A 40 -2.72 0.44 -1.27
N SER A 41 -2.67 1.77 -1.43
CA SER A 41 -1.88 2.67 -0.56
C SER A 41 -2.61 3.09 0.71
N GLY A 42 -3.95 2.94 0.74
CA GLY A 42 -4.81 3.27 1.89
C GLY A 42 -4.91 2.15 2.92
N ALA A 43 -5.87 2.30 3.83
CA ALA A 43 -6.18 1.26 4.81
C ALA A 43 -6.64 -0.03 4.13
N VAL A 44 -6.13 -1.16 4.59
CA VAL A 44 -6.45 -2.49 4.10
C VAL A 44 -6.89 -3.39 5.24
N GLU A 45 -7.82 -4.29 4.96
CA GLU A 45 -8.17 -5.37 5.86
C GLU A 45 -7.42 -6.63 5.45
N ALA A 46 -6.72 -7.24 6.40
CA ALA A 46 -6.09 -8.54 6.24
C ALA A 46 -6.73 -9.52 7.19
N VAL A 47 -7.11 -10.69 6.68
CA VAL A 47 -7.58 -11.81 7.49
C VAL A 47 -6.43 -12.78 7.66
N LEU A 48 -6.07 -13.09 8.90
CA LEU A 48 -4.92 -13.90 9.27
C LEU A 48 -5.37 -15.11 10.09
N GLY A 49 -4.68 -16.22 9.90
CA GLY A 49 -5.01 -17.51 10.51
C GLY A 49 -5.98 -18.34 9.67
N ASP A 50 -6.29 -19.52 10.16
CA ASP A 50 -7.24 -20.45 9.55
C ASP A 50 -7.99 -21.18 10.67
N ILE A 51 -9.31 -21.09 10.66
CA ILE A 51 -10.18 -21.72 11.66
C ILE A 51 -10.08 -23.25 11.60
N ASN A 52 -9.72 -23.79 10.44
CA ASN A 52 -9.60 -25.25 10.22
C ASN A 52 -8.20 -25.77 10.53
N ASP A 53 -7.19 -24.87 10.69
CA ASP A 53 -5.84 -25.28 11.04
C ASP A 53 -5.63 -25.25 12.58
N PRO A 54 -5.45 -26.41 13.22
CA PRO A 54 -5.20 -26.48 14.66
C PRO A 54 -3.97 -25.66 15.10
N ALA A 55 -2.96 -25.50 14.24
CA ALA A 55 -1.76 -24.74 14.54
C ALA A 55 -2.06 -23.24 14.67
N SER A 56 -3.06 -22.71 13.98
CA SER A 56 -3.49 -21.31 14.08
C SER A 56 -3.90 -20.93 15.51
N ARG A 57 -4.36 -21.89 16.32
CA ARG A 57 -4.76 -21.67 17.72
C ARG A 57 -3.57 -21.52 18.68
N LEU A 58 -2.38 -21.87 18.24
CA LEU A 58 -1.14 -21.82 19.05
C LEU A 58 -0.26 -20.62 18.67
N ASN A 59 -0.69 -19.80 17.71
CA ASN A 59 0.06 -18.66 17.28
C ASN A 59 0.12 -17.58 18.37
N THR A 60 1.31 -17.23 18.80
CA THR A 60 1.57 -16.07 19.68
C THR A 60 1.87 -14.82 18.88
N THR A 61 2.26 -14.98 17.62
CA THR A 61 2.59 -13.92 16.68
C THR A 61 1.90 -14.12 15.34
N LEU A 62 1.49 -13.03 14.71
CA LEU A 62 0.96 -13.02 13.35
C LEU A 62 1.85 -12.15 12.48
N ARG A 63 2.03 -12.52 11.22
CA ARG A 63 2.86 -11.79 10.27
C ARG A 63 1.99 -11.12 9.20
N LEU A 64 2.12 -9.81 9.08
CA LEU A 64 1.50 -9.04 8.00
C LEU A 64 2.31 -9.22 6.71
N VAL A 65 1.60 -9.36 5.60
CA VAL A 65 2.21 -9.44 4.25
C VAL A 65 2.95 -8.14 3.93
N ARG A 66 2.32 -7.00 4.25
CA ARG A 66 2.91 -5.67 4.11
C ARG A 66 3.10 -5.08 5.51
N PRO A 67 4.23 -4.39 5.79
CA PRO A 67 4.42 -3.78 7.10
C PRO A 67 3.37 -2.70 7.34
N ALA A 68 2.81 -2.66 8.55
CA ALA A 68 1.89 -1.60 8.96
C ALA A 68 2.65 -0.30 9.24
N ASP A 69 2.07 0.82 8.85
CA ASP A 69 2.50 2.14 9.31
C ASP A 69 2.08 2.33 10.77
N THR A 70 3.05 2.26 11.67
CA THR A 70 2.82 2.36 13.11
C THR A 70 2.43 3.77 13.58
N THR A 71 2.47 4.76 12.70
CA THR A 71 1.96 6.11 12.98
C THR A 71 0.45 6.23 12.75
N GLN A 72 -0.13 5.22 12.07
CA GLN A 72 -1.56 5.13 11.79
C GLN A 72 -2.25 4.14 12.73
N PRO A 73 -3.57 4.30 12.97
CA PRO A 73 -4.33 3.35 13.78
C PRO A 73 -4.29 1.95 13.20
N ILE A 74 -4.16 0.95 14.09
CA ILE A 74 -4.29 -0.46 13.76
C ILE A 74 -5.46 -1.00 14.59
N THR A 75 -6.48 -1.52 13.91
CA THR A 75 -7.61 -2.17 14.57
C THR A 75 -7.51 -3.67 14.36
N ILE A 76 -7.58 -4.42 15.45
CA ILE A 76 -7.51 -5.88 15.42
C ILE A 76 -8.79 -6.44 16.03
N THR A 77 -9.42 -7.35 15.30
CA THR A 77 -10.63 -8.05 15.74
C THR A 77 -10.38 -9.55 15.73
N GLU A 78 -10.47 -10.20 16.88
CA GLU A 78 -10.44 -11.65 17.00
C GLU A 78 -11.84 -12.21 16.72
N ILE A 79 -11.92 -13.22 15.84
CA ILE A 79 -13.15 -13.91 15.48
C ILE A 79 -13.23 -15.20 16.28
N ASP A 80 -14.34 -15.41 16.95
CA ASP A 80 -14.59 -16.57 17.84
C ASP A 80 -13.39 -16.90 18.74
N PRO A 81 -12.93 -15.95 19.56
CA PRO A 81 -11.75 -16.16 20.42
C PRO A 81 -11.94 -17.30 21.42
N GLY A 82 -13.20 -17.64 21.75
CA GLY A 82 -13.54 -18.77 22.59
C GLY A 82 -13.51 -20.13 21.89
N ASN A 83 -13.40 -20.13 20.56
CA ASN A 83 -13.52 -21.33 19.72
C ASN A 83 -14.84 -22.10 20.00
N THR A 84 -15.92 -21.34 20.05
CA THR A 84 -17.26 -21.87 20.33
C THR A 84 -17.95 -22.41 19.08
N GLY A 85 -17.39 -22.16 17.91
CA GLY A 85 -17.98 -22.42 16.59
C GLY A 85 -18.95 -21.32 16.13
N ASN A 86 -19.01 -20.19 16.85
CA ASN A 86 -19.87 -19.07 16.49
C ASN A 86 -19.00 -17.92 15.93
N PRO A 87 -18.96 -17.73 14.58
CA PRO A 87 -18.19 -16.69 13.93
C PRO A 87 -18.72 -15.26 14.18
N GLU A 88 -19.93 -15.11 14.75
CA GLU A 88 -20.48 -13.83 15.12
C GLU A 88 -19.88 -13.28 16.43
N HIS A 89 -19.18 -14.12 17.19
CA HIS A 89 -18.46 -13.69 18.37
C HIS A 89 -17.15 -12.97 17.96
N GLU A 90 -17.21 -11.67 17.88
CA GLU A 90 -16.06 -10.82 17.56
C GLU A 90 -15.61 -10.05 18.82
N THR A 91 -14.30 -9.96 19.01
CA THR A 91 -13.69 -9.16 20.07
C THR A 91 -12.69 -8.18 19.46
N VAL A 92 -12.99 -6.89 19.55
CA VAL A 92 -12.06 -5.83 19.17
C VAL A 92 -11.02 -5.66 20.28
N LEU A 93 -9.74 -5.75 19.92
CA LEU A 93 -8.64 -5.67 20.86
C LEU A 93 -8.28 -4.24 21.20
N SER A 94 -7.91 -4.04 22.48
CA SER A 94 -7.28 -2.80 22.93
C SER A 94 -5.81 -2.74 22.46
N ALA A 95 -5.24 -1.54 22.37
CA ALA A 95 -3.81 -1.34 22.12
C ALA A 95 -2.89 -2.01 23.18
N LEU A 96 -3.43 -2.35 24.36
CA LEU A 96 -2.72 -3.07 25.42
C LEU A 96 -2.72 -4.60 25.25
N ASP A 97 -3.54 -5.12 24.33
CA ASP A 97 -3.68 -6.55 24.08
C ASP A 97 -2.66 -7.09 23.07
N PHE A 98 -1.98 -6.20 22.35
CA PHE A 98 -0.99 -6.60 21.35
C PHE A 98 0.18 -5.62 21.26
N ARG A 99 1.23 -6.04 20.60
CA ARG A 99 2.40 -5.21 20.27
C ARG A 99 2.75 -5.38 18.80
N VAL A 100 3.13 -4.27 18.19
CA VAL A 100 3.64 -4.25 16.80
C VAL A 100 5.18 -4.31 16.87
N LEU A 101 5.78 -5.25 16.16
CA LEU A 101 7.22 -5.53 16.14
C LEU A 101 7.76 -5.51 14.70
N HIS A 102 9.08 -5.55 14.58
CA HIS A 102 9.82 -5.69 13.33
C HIS A 102 9.38 -4.67 12.27
N GLY A 103 9.30 -3.39 12.66
CA GLY A 103 8.94 -2.31 11.75
C GLY A 103 7.54 -2.47 11.13
N GLY A 104 6.57 -2.91 11.92
CA GLY A 104 5.19 -3.07 11.46
C GLY A 104 4.86 -4.43 10.85
N ARG A 105 5.79 -5.39 10.80
CA ARG A 105 5.56 -6.68 10.14
C ARG A 105 4.95 -7.76 11.03
N THR A 106 5.12 -7.65 12.33
CA THR A 106 4.72 -8.73 13.26
C THR A 106 3.82 -8.16 14.34
N LEU A 107 2.71 -8.83 14.57
CA LEU A 107 1.79 -8.57 15.67
C LEU A 107 2.01 -9.64 16.72
N GLN A 108 2.33 -9.25 17.95
CA GLN A 108 2.50 -10.13 19.09
C GLN A 108 1.31 -9.99 20.05
N ARG A 109 0.70 -11.12 20.45
CA ARG A 109 -0.36 -11.15 21.46
C ARG A 109 0.23 -10.92 22.84
N LEU A 110 -0.45 -10.15 23.69
CA LEU A 110 -0.02 -9.81 25.05
C LEU A 110 -1.03 -10.32 26.09
N THR A 111 -0.49 -10.59 27.28
CA THR A 111 -1.25 -11.12 28.42
C THR A 111 -1.62 -10.04 29.44
N GLY A 112 -1.20 -8.79 29.24
CA GLY A 112 -1.37 -7.69 30.21
C GLY A 112 -2.55 -6.76 29.91
N GLY A 113 -3.27 -6.96 28.81
CA GLY A 113 -4.39 -6.11 28.44
C GLY A 113 -5.76 -6.59 28.94
N PRO A 114 -6.82 -5.85 28.64
CA PRO A 114 -8.18 -6.20 29.07
C PRO A 114 -8.67 -7.54 28.50
N ASN A 115 -8.20 -7.92 27.31
CA ASN A 115 -8.52 -9.21 26.67
C ASN A 115 -7.32 -10.15 26.75
N ALA A 116 -6.63 -10.22 27.89
CA ALA A 116 -5.42 -10.96 28.12
C ALA A 116 -5.48 -12.42 27.64
N ARG A 117 -4.60 -12.78 26.67
CA ARG A 117 -4.45 -14.13 26.14
C ARG A 117 -3.01 -14.38 25.70
N THR A 118 -2.58 -15.63 25.76
CA THR A 118 -1.24 -16.02 25.30
C THR A 118 -1.20 -16.19 23.78
N HIS A 119 -2.30 -16.64 23.18
CA HIS A 119 -2.40 -16.98 21.77
C HIS A 119 -3.49 -16.15 21.09
N TRP A 120 -3.33 -15.97 19.81
CA TRP A 120 -4.34 -15.38 18.96
C TRP A 120 -5.56 -16.30 18.80
N ALA A 121 -6.71 -15.73 18.54
CA ALA A 121 -7.83 -16.50 18.01
C ALA A 121 -7.45 -17.20 16.69
N PRO A 122 -8.12 -18.29 16.31
CA PRO A 122 -7.80 -19.00 15.08
C PRO A 122 -7.97 -18.14 13.82
N LEU A 123 -8.81 -17.10 13.90
CA LEU A 123 -9.03 -16.16 12.81
C LEU A 123 -9.00 -14.73 13.35
N VAL A 124 -8.23 -13.88 12.70
CA VAL A 124 -8.01 -12.49 13.13
C VAL A 124 -8.13 -11.54 11.94
N LYS A 125 -9.01 -10.56 12.05
CA LYS A 125 -9.10 -9.44 11.10
C LYS A 125 -8.17 -8.31 11.58
N VAL A 126 -7.36 -7.79 10.69
CA VAL A 126 -6.47 -6.66 10.97
C VAL A 126 -6.72 -5.56 9.95
N LEU A 127 -7.31 -4.46 10.40
CA LEU A 127 -7.45 -3.24 9.60
C LEU A 127 -6.26 -2.33 9.91
N TYR A 128 -5.45 -2.05 8.91
CA TYR A 128 -4.24 -1.24 9.06
C TYR A 128 -3.90 -0.50 7.78
N THR A 129 -3.14 0.58 7.89
CA THR A 129 -2.55 1.27 6.74
C THR A 129 -1.14 0.69 6.54
N PRO A 130 -0.85 0.07 5.38
CA PRO A 130 0.50 -0.39 5.09
C PRO A 130 1.46 0.80 4.98
N VAL A 131 2.74 0.61 5.32
CA VAL A 131 3.78 1.60 5.01
C VAL A 131 3.68 1.93 3.54
N GLY A 132 3.23 3.15 3.25
CA GLY A 132 2.95 3.61 1.90
C GLY A 132 4.18 4.29 1.31
N LEU A 133 4.39 4.05 0.03
CA LEU A 133 5.34 4.82 -0.78
C LEU A 133 4.61 6.01 -1.43
N VAL A 134 3.76 6.73 -0.67
CA VAL A 134 2.87 7.79 -1.21
C VAL A 134 3.64 8.80 -2.04
N ALA A 135 4.74 9.34 -1.50
CA ALA A 135 5.57 10.31 -2.22
C ALA A 135 6.23 9.69 -3.47
N ALA A 136 6.70 8.44 -3.37
CA ALA A 136 7.31 7.75 -4.49
C ALA A 136 6.28 7.41 -5.58
N ARG A 137 5.07 7.01 -5.19
CA ARG A 137 3.96 6.79 -6.13
C ARG A 137 3.58 8.07 -6.86
N ALA A 138 3.47 9.20 -6.15
CA ALA A 138 3.20 10.49 -6.76
C ALA A 138 4.27 10.86 -7.80
N GLU A 139 5.56 10.65 -7.51
CA GLU A 139 6.65 10.88 -8.46
C GLU A 139 6.57 9.93 -9.67
N VAL A 140 6.26 8.66 -9.45
CA VAL A 140 6.06 7.69 -10.54
C VAL A 140 4.87 8.07 -11.40
N THR A 141 3.75 8.48 -10.80
CA THR A 141 2.57 8.95 -11.54
C THR A 141 2.91 10.14 -12.44
N ILE A 142 3.63 11.15 -11.91
CA ILE A 142 4.05 12.31 -12.70
C ILE A 142 4.95 11.87 -13.87
N LYS A 143 5.91 10.96 -13.63
CA LYS A 143 6.79 10.44 -14.69
C LYS A 143 6.03 9.66 -15.76
N LEU A 144 5.06 8.84 -15.37
CA LEU A 144 4.24 8.06 -16.31
C LEU A 144 3.35 8.96 -17.16
N ILE A 145 2.74 10.01 -16.58
CA ILE A 145 1.98 11.01 -17.33
C ILE A 145 2.90 11.72 -18.34
N GLY A 146 4.08 12.16 -17.90
CA GLY A 146 5.06 12.77 -18.79
C GLY A 146 5.47 11.85 -19.95
N LEU A 147 5.69 10.57 -19.66
CA LEU A 147 5.98 9.56 -20.67
C LEU A 147 4.83 9.43 -21.69
N ASP A 148 3.59 9.24 -21.21
CA ASP A 148 2.41 9.06 -22.04
C ASP A 148 2.18 10.28 -22.94
N LEU A 149 2.38 11.50 -22.45
CA LEU A 149 2.26 12.72 -23.23
C LEU A 149 3.39 12.88 -24.24
N SER A 150 4.61 12.54 -23.89
CA SER A 150 5.76 12.61 -24.80
C SER A 150 5.62 11.66 -26.00
N TYR A 151 5.07 10.47 -25.79
CA TYR A 151 4.79 9.53 -26.89
C TYR A 151 3.64 10.01 -27.80
N ARG A 152 2.63 10.73 -27.26
CA ARG A 152 1.58 11.35 -28.06
C ARG A 152 2.11 12.46 -28.99
N GLY A 153 3.13 13.20 -28.53
CA GLY A 153 3.74 14.30 -29.28
C GLY A 153 4.77 13.89 -30.34
N ALA A 154 5.05 12.60 -30.52
CA ALA A 154 6.09 12.07 -31.42
C ALA A 154 7.51 12.66 -31.19
N LEU A 155 7.77 13.26 -30.03
CA LEU A 155 9.06 13.82 -29.66
C LEU A 155 9.94 12.76 -29.03
N ARG A 156 11.12 12.51 -29.62
CA ARG A 156 12.09 11.54 -29.09
C ARG A 156 12.90 12.07 -27.88
N SER A 157 12.85 13.35 -27.63
CA SER A 157 13.52 13.98 -26.48
C SER A 157 12.87 15.32 -26.19
N GLU A 158 12.46 15.55 -24.96
CA GLU A 158 11.95 16.83 -24.46
C GLU A 158 12.67 17.23 -23.18
N ARG A 159 13.05 18.48 -23.08
CA ARG A 159 13.65 19.07 -21.89
C ARG A 159 12.79 20.23 -21.41
N ALA A 160 12.15 20.08 -20.27
CA ALA A 160 11.39 21.13 -19.61
C ALA A 160 12.00 21.39 -18.22
N GLY A 161 12.77 22.45 -18.09
CA GLY A 161 13.47 22.82 -16.87
C GLY A 161 14.47 21.74 -16.43
N ASP A 162 14.34 21.26 -15.19
CA ASP A 162 15.19 20.20 -14.63
C ASP A 162 14.75 18.78 -14.99
N TYR A 163 13.69 18.64 -15.80
CA TYR A 163 13.14 17.37 -16.21
C TYR A 163 13.55 17.05 -17.65
N GLN A 164 14.29 15.96 -17.81
CA GLN A 164 14.69 15.46 -19.13
C GLN A 164 14.17 14.02 -19.29
N ILE A 165 13.35 13.77 -20.33
CA ILE A 165 13.00 12.42 -20.76
C ILE A 165 13.70 12.15 -22.08
N THR A 166 14.49 11.09 -22.13
CA THR A 166 15.01 10.50 -23.36
C THR A 166 14.24 9.23 -23.63
N LEU A 167 13.50 9.17 -24.72
CA LEU A 167 12.68 8.00 -25.08
C LEU A 167 13.53 6.98 -25.81
N SER A 168 13.47 5.71 -25.38
CA SER A 168 14.19 4.60 -26.03
C SER A 168 13.58 4.17 -27.36
N GLY A 169 12.39 4.67 -27.68
CA GLY A 169 11.58 4.21 -28.83
C GLY A 169 10.68 3.02 -28.50
N ASP A 170 10.82 2.45 -27.29
CA ASP A 170 9.96 1.40 -26.73
C ASP A 170 9.24 1.92 -25.48
N MET A 171 8.01 2.37 -25.64
CA MET A 171 7.19 2.90 -24.57
C MET A 171 7.00 1.90 -23.42
N ALA A 172 6.88 0.61 -23.73
CA ALA A 172 6.66 -0.42 -22.73
C ALA A 172 7.91 -0.61 -21.86
N ALA A 173 9.10 -0.59 -22.45
CA ALA A 173 10.35 -0.67 -21.73
C ALA A 173 10.58 0.56 -20.83
N ASP A 174 10.30 1.76 -21.34
CA ASP A 174 10.46 3.01 -20.56
C ASP A 174 9.45 3.04 -19.40
N ARG A 175 8.20 2.62 -19.63
CA ARG A 175 7.18 2.50 -18.59
C ARG A 175 7.60 1.53 -17.50
N GLU A 176 8.08 0.35 -17.89
CA GLU A 176 8.55 -0.67 -16.94
C GLU A 176 9.77 -0.18 -16.13
N ALA A 177 10.70 0.56 -16.75
CA ALA A 177 11.83 1.14 -16.05
C ALA A 177 11.39 2.14 -14.96
N ILE A 178 10.36 2.95 -15.23
CA ILE A 178 9.77 3.86 -14.22
C ILE A 178 9.13 3.04 -13.09
N LEU A 179 8.34 2.02 -13.40
CA LEU A 179 7.65 1.20 -12.40
C LEU A 179 8.63 0.43 -11.50
N ARG A 180 9.75 -0.06 -12.03
CA ARG A 180 10.80 -0.73 -11.25
C ARG A 180 11.37 0.13 -10.13
N THR A 181 11.35 1.46 -10.27
CA THR A 181 11.81 2.35 -9.19
C THR A 181 11.00 2.21 -7.89
N LEU A 182 9.78 1.67 -7.95
CA LEU A 182 8.98 1.32 -6.78
C LEU A 182 9.32 -0.06 -6.22
N ASP A 183 9.69 -1.03 -7.06
CA ASP A 183 10.10 -2.37 -6.62
C ASP A 183 11.40 -2.33 -5.83
N ASP A 184 12.41 -1.60 -6.30
CA ASP A 184 13.70 -1.45 -5.63
C ASP A 184 13.56 -0.89 -4.20
N ARG A 185 12.59 0.00 -3.98
CA ARG A 185 12.30 0.55 -2.65
C ARG A 185 11.62 -0.43 -1.71
N ARG A 186 10.96 -1.49 -2.23
CA ARG A 186 10.40 -2.57 -1.41
C ARG A 186 11.46 -3.52 -0.86
N GLY A 187 12.56 -3.71 -1.60
CA GLY A 187 13.66 -4.61 -1.22
C GLY A 187 14.56 -4.09 -0.10
N MET A 188 14.54 -2.80 0.19
CA MET A 188 15.41 -2.17 1.20
C MET A 188 14.86 -2.21 2.63
N VAL A 189 14.21 -3.29 3.03
CA VAL A 189 14.03 -3.60 4.46
C VAL A 189 15.19 -4.52 4.85
N MET A 190 16.28 -3.90 5.29
CA MET A 190 17.39 -4.64 5.90
C MET A 190 16.87 -5.49 7.05
N ALA A 191 17.28 -6.74 7.04
CA ALA A 191 17.04 -7.71 8.09
C ALA A 191 17.66 -7.28 9.42
#